data_74329a521ac9c62d2f6c2101ad4ead0d
#
_entry.id   74329a521ac9c62d2f6c2101ad4ead0d
#
_cell.length_a   1.000
_cell.length_b   1.000
_cell.length_c   1.000
_cell.angle_alpha   90.00
_cell.angle_beta   90.00
_cell.angle_gamma   90.00
#
_symmetry.space_group_name_H-M   'P 1'
#
loop_
_entity.id
_entity.type
_entity.pdbx_description
1 polymer ?
#
loop_
_entity_poly.entity_id
_entity_poly.type
_entity_poly.pdbx_seq_one_letter_code
_entity_poly.pdbx_strand_id
1 'polypeptide(L)'
;MQGKEIKLSDYKGKIVLVVNTASKCGFTPQFAGLEELYKKYSSRGFVVLGFPSNQFANQDPGSNEEILEFCKANYGVTFPMFEKIDVNGENAHPVYTYLKNSVPNAEPEKIKWNFTKFLIGKDGKTLKRYESRVKPADIEADIQELLK
;
A
#
# COMPACT_ATOMS: atom_id res chain seq x y z
N MET A 1 12.44 2.34 -2.29
CA MET A 1 13.30 2.26 -3.48
C MET A 1 14.72 2.77 -3.27
N GLN A 2 15.14 2.88 -2.04
CA GLN A 2 16.46 3.43 -1.72
C GLN A 2 17.48 2.36 -1.33
N GLY A 3 17.22 1.12 -1.67
CA GLY A 3 18.11 -0.01 -1.39
C GLY A 3 18.21 -0.40 0.08
N LYS A 4 17.42 0.19 0.95
CA LYS A 4 17.39 -0.16 2.36
C LYS A 4 16.34 -1.22 2.63
N GLU A 5 16.70 -2.23 3.40
CA GLU A 5 15.74 -3.21 3.89
C GLU A 5 14.91 -2.55 5.01
N ILE A 6 13.57 -2.50 4.81
CA ILE A 6 12.66 -1.95 5.79
C ILE A 6 11.66 -3.04 6.18
N LYS A 7 11.40 -3.17 7.48
CA LYS A 7 10.48 -4.17 8.02
C LYS A 7 9.19 -3.49 8.47
N LEU A 8 8.07 -4.20 8.41
CA LEU A 8 6.81 -3.67 8.96
C LEU A 8 6.95 -3.28 10.43
N SER A 9 7.79 -4.00 11.18
CA SER A 9 8.05 -3.67 12.59
C SER A 9 8.66 -2.28 12.78
N ASP A 10 9.27 -1.70 11.75
CA ASP A 10 9.82 -0.34 11.81
C ASP A 10 8.72 0.71 11.95
N TYR A 11 7.48 0.34 11.62
CA TYR A 11 6.32 1.23 11.70
C TYR A 11 5.42 0.92 12.89
N LYS A 12 5.86 0.08 13.81
CA LYS A 12 5.09 -0.25 15.02
C LYS A 12 4.81 1.03 15.81
N GLY A 13 3.59 1.17 16.27
CA GLY A 13 3.15 2.41 16.93
C GLY A 13 2.44 3.38 15.99
N LYS A 14 2.43 3.08 14.68
CA LYS A 14 1.72 3.88 13.69
C LYS A 14 0.58 3.07 13.06
N ILE A 15 -0.41 3.78 12.55
CA ILE A 15 -1.42 3.20 11.68
C ILE A 15 -0.84 3.15 10.28
N VAL A 16 -0.85 1.97 9.65
CA VAL A 16 -0.19 1.74 8.35
C VAL A 16 -1.22 1.31 7.31
N LEU A 17 -1.19 1.93 6.14
CA LEU A 17 -1.96 1.50 4.98
C LEU A 17 -0.99 0.98 3.93
N VAL A 18 -1.02 -0.32 3.65
CA VAL A 18 -0.15 -0.96 2.66
C VAL A 18 -0.92 -1.12 1.36
N VAL A 19 -0.32 -0.69 0.25
CA VAL A 19 -0.97 -0.67 -1.07
C VAL A 19 -0.04 -1.23 -2.11
N ASN A 20 -0.52 -2.16 -2.94
CA ASN A 20 0.21 -2.58 -4.14
C ASN A 20 -0.17 -1.64 -5.28
N THR A 21 0.82 -1.04 -5.91
CA THR A 21 0.61 0.08 -6.83
C THR A 21 0.97 -0.27 -8.26
N ALA A 22 0.48 0.54 -9.20
CA ALA A 22 0.80 0.44 -10.62
C ALA A 22 0.76 1.80 -11.28
N SER A 23 1.59 2.00 -12.32
CA SER A 23 1.70 3.27 -13.03
C SER A 23 0.79 3.35 -14.26
N LYS A 24 0.23 2.23 -14.73
CA LYS A 24 -0.56 2.16 -15.96
C LYS A 24 -1.93 1.50 -15.79
N CYS A 25 -2.51 1.61 -14.61
CA CYS A 25 -3.82 1.01 -14.27
C CYS A 25 -4.91 2.06 -14.33
N GLY A 26 -6.16 1.64 -14.60
CA GLY A 26 -7.31 2.53 -14.48
C GLY A 26 -7.51 3.11 -13.07
N PHE A 27 -6.97 2.43 -12.04
CA PHE A 27 -7.00 2.92 -10.66
C PHE A 27 -5.78 3.76 -10.26
N THR A 28 -4.82 3.97 -11.18
CA THR A 28 -3.60 4.75 -10.89
C THR A 28 -3.91 6.14 -10.31
N PRO A 29 -4.98 6.84 -10.73
CA PRO A 29 -5.36 8.11 -10.10
C PRO A 29 -5.58 8.04 -8.59
N GLN A 30 -5.74 6.85 -7.99
CA GLN A 30 -5.83 6.71 -6.54
C GLN A 30 -4.57 7.17 -5.80
N PHE A 31 -3.42 7.27 -6.49
CA PHE A 31 -2.22 7.87 -5.91
C PHE A 31 -2.50 9.25 -5.32
N ALA A 32 -3.33 10.06 -5.99
CA ALA A 32 -3.67 11.40 -5.50
C ALA A 32 -4.38 11.34 -4.14
N GLY A 33 -5.36 10.46 -4.01
CA GLY A 33 -6.08 10.29 -2.75
C GLY A 33 -5.22 9.69 -1.63
N LEU A 34 -4.33 8.76 -1.98
CA LEU A 34 -3.39 8.19 -1.02
C LEU A 34 -2.42 9.26 -0.49
N GLU A 35 -1.90 10.09 -1.36
CA GLU A 35 -1.01 11.18 -0.95
C GLU A 35 -1.73 12.20 -0.07
N GLU A 36 -2.98 12.50 -0.41
CA GLU A 36 -3.82 13.39 0.38
C GLU A 36 -4.04 12.87 1.80
N LEU A 37 -4.34 11.58 1.96
CA LEU A 37 -4.45 10.94 3.28
C LEU A 37 -3.12 11.01 4.03
N TYR A 38 -2.03 10.74 3.35
CA TYR A 38 -0.71 10.76 3.96
C TYR A 38 -0.36 12.15 4.50
N LYS A 39 -0.55 13.19 3.69
CA LYS A 39 -0.28 14.57 4.11
C LYS A 39 -1.15 14.98 5.29
N LYS A 40 -2.41 14.55 5.28
CA LYS A 40 -3.38 14.95 6.30
C LYS A 40 -3.12 14.30 7.67
N TYR A 41 -2.67 13.05 7.67
CA TYR A 41 -2.56 12.27 8.91
C TYR A 41 -1.15 11.83 9.31
N SER A 42 -0.14 12.09 8.50
CA SER A 42 1.23 11.63 8.81
C SER A 42 1.76 12.17 10.13
N SER A 43 1.46 13.42 10.47
CA SER A 43 1.87 14.02 11.74
C SER A 43 1.15 13.42 12.95
N ARG A 44 0.07 12.68 12.72
CA ARG A 44 -0.73 12.03 13.76
C ARG A 44 -0.42 10.54 13.92
N GLY A 45 0.60 10.05 13.24
CA GLY A 45 1.02 8.65 13.36
C GLY A 45 0.42 7.73 12.30
N PHE A 46 0.18 8.23 11.11
CA PHE A 46 -0.30 7.46 9.96
C PHE A 46 0.75 7.44 8.86
N VAL A 47 0.90 6.29 8.18
CA VAL A 47 1.80 6.18 7.03
C VAL A 47 1.17 5.31 5.94
N VAL A 48 1.45 5.66 4.68
CA VAL A 48 1.10 4.85 3.52
C VAL A 48 2.39 4.21 3.00
N LEU A 49 2.37 2.91 2.75
CA LEU A 49 3.52 2.19 2.18
C LEU A 49 3.10 1.65 0.80
N GLY A 50 3.75 2.13 -0.24
CA GLY A 50 3.47 1.74 -1.61
C GLY A 50 4.44 0.68 -2.13
N PHE A 51 3.90 -0.43 -2.64
CA PHE A 51 4.69 -1.52 -3.20
C PHE A 51 4.30 -1.72 -4.66
N PRO A 52 5.12 -1.26 -5.62
CA PRO A 52 4.83 -1.49 -7.04
C PRO A 52 4.84 -2.98 -7.37
N SER A 53 3.91 -3.42 -8.22
CA SER A 53 3.86 -4.80 -8.69
C SER A 53 3.43 -4.84 -10.15
N ASN A 54 4.07 -5.71 -10.92
CA ASN A 54 3.79 -5.88 -12.36
C ASN A 54 2.97 -7.14 -12.65
N GLN A 55 2.38 -7.77 -11.64
CA GLN A 55 1.67 -9.04 -11.80
C GLN A 55 0.26 -8.92 -12.38
N PHE A 56 -0.27 -7.71 -12.51
CA PHE A 56 -1.65 -7.49 -12.98
C PHE A 56 -1.61 -6.82 -14.36
N ALA A 57 -1.77 -7.63 -15.40
CA ALA A 57 -1.79 -7.18 -16.79
C ALA A 57 -0.54 -6.35 -17.18
N ASN A 58 0.60 -6.57 -16.53
CA ASN A 58 1.84 -5.84 -16.75
C ASN A 58 1.65 -4.32 -16.68
N GLN A 59 0.87 -3.85 -15.72
CA GLN A 59 0.54 -2.42 -15.60
C GLN A 59 1.54 -1.61 -14.78
N ASP A 60 2.68 -2.20 -14.43
CA ASP A 60 3.79 -1.49 -13.79
C ASP A 60 5.14 -1.95 -14.35
N PRO A 61 5.36 -1.81 -15.68
CA PRO A 61 6.51 -2.43 -16.35
C PRO A 61 7.83 -1.70 -16.19
N GLY A 62 7.83 -0.47 -15.69
CA GLY A 62 9.06 0.33 -15.58
C GLY A 62 10.04 -0.19 -14.53
N SER A 63 11.24 0.36 -14.55
CA SER A 63 12.23 0.13 -13.49
C SER A 63 11.77 0.81 -12.19
N ASN A 64 12.40 0.46 -11.07
CA ASN A 64 12.10 1.12 -9.79
C ASN A 64 12.29 2.63 -9.88
N GLU A 65 13.32 3.10 -10.55
CA GLU A 65 13.59 4.52 -10.74
C GLU A 65 12.51 5.21 -11.57
N GLU A 66 12.09 4.58 -12.68
CA GLU A 66 11.05 5.11 -13.54
C GLU A 66 9.70 5.19 -12.83
N ILE A 67 9.36 4.19 -12.04
CA ILE A 67 8.12 4.16 -11.26
C ILE A 67 8.11 5.28 -10.22
N LEU A 68 9.21 5.45 -9.50
CA LEU A 68 9.33 6.51 -8.48
C LEU A 68 9.20 7.89 -9.12
N GLU A 69 9.88 8.10 -10.24
CA GLU A 69 9.81 9.35 -11.00
C GLU A 69 8.39 9.64 -11.47
N PHE A 70 7.70 8.63 -12.01
CA PHE A 70 6.31 8.73 -12.43
C PHE A 70 5.40 9.19 -11.28
N CYS A 71 5.55 8.56 -10.11
CA CYS A 71 4.72 8.87 -8.94
C CYS A 71 4.94 10.31 -8.48
N LYS A 72 6.19 10.76 -8.44
CA LYS A 72 6.52 12.13 -8.04
C LYS A 72 6.03 13.17 -9.05
N ALA A 73 6.29 12.91 -10.35
CA ALA A 73 5.97 13.86 -11.41
C ALA A 73 4.47 14.03 -11.63
N ASN A 74 3.70 12.96 -11.53
CA ASN A 74 2.27 12.98 -11.87
C ASN A 74 1.34 13.14 -10.67
N TYR A 75 1.76 12.72 -9.48
CA TYR A 75 0.90 12.72 -8.29
C TYR A 75 1.54 13.33 -7.06
N GLY A 76 2.78 13.81 -7.17
CA GLY A 76 3.47 14.43 -6.05
C GLY A 76 3.64 13.52 -4.84
N VAL A 77 3.80 12.21 -5.08
CA VAL A 77 3.86 11.21 -4.00
C VAL A 77 5.06 11.46 -3.09
N THR A 78 4.79 11.59 -1.78
CA THR A 78 5.82 11.76 -0.75
C THR A 78 5.83 10.62 0.28
N PHE A 79 4.80 9.75 0.29
CA PHE A 79 4.82 8.58 1.18
C PHE A 79 5.86 7.56 0.68
N PRO A 80 6.36 6.68 1.59
CA PRO A 80 7.39 5.70 1.22
C PRO A 80 6.93 4.77 0.10
N MET A 81 7.75 4.69 -0.96
CA MET A 81 7.59 3.75 -2.06
C MET A 81 8.75 2.78 -2.03
N PHE A 82 8.46 1.51 -2.19
CA PHE A 82 9.46 0.44 -2.12
C PHE A 82 9.78 -0.12 -3.50
N GLU A 83 10.74 -1.04 -3.57
CA GLU A 83 11.08 -1.73 -4.81
C GLU A 83 9.90 -2.57 -5.31
N LYS A 84 9.85 -2.76 -6.61
CA LYS A 84 8.85 -3.62 -7.25
C LYS A 84 8.95 -5.04 -6.69
N ILE A 85 7.80 -5.63 -6.34
CA ILE A 85 7.73 -6.95 -5.74
C ILE A 85 6.63 -7.78 -6.39
N ASP A 86 6.63 -9.08 -6.11
CA ASP A 86 5.48 -9.94 -6.36
C ASP A 86 4.63 -9.98 -5.09
N VAL A 87 3.33 -9.96 -5.27
CA VAL A 87 2.36 -10.03 -4.17
C VAL A 87 1.63 -11.37 -4.12
N ASN A 88 1.71 -12.14 -5.19
CA ASN A 88 1.11 -13.49 -5.33
C ASN A 88 2.13 -14.48 -5.84
N GLY A 89 1.89 -15.79 -5.58
CA GLY A 89 2.69 -16.88 -6.10
C GLY A 89 3.89 -17.22 -5.22
N GLU A 90 4.78 -18.07 -5.73
CA GLU A 90 5.94 -18.57 -4.98
C GLU A 90 6.89 -17.46 -4.54
N ASN A 91 7.02 -16.43 -5.36
CA ASN A 91 7.96 -15.34 -5.12
C ASN A 91 7.31 -14.14 -4.41
N ALA A 92 6.10 -14.30 -3.87
CA ALA A 92 5.44 -13.23 -3.14
C ALA A 92 6.32 -12.76 -1.98
N HIS A 93 6.43 -11.44 -1.85
CA HIS A 93 7.19 -10.86 -0.76
C HIS A 93 6.60 -11.29 0.59
N PRO A 94 7.45 -11.59 1.60
CA PRO A 94 6.96 -12.04 2.92
C PRO A 94 5.92 -11.13 3.56
N VAL A 95 6.02 -9.83 3.34
CA VAL A 95 5.03 -8.86 3.83
C VAL A 95 3.63 -9.20 3.30
N TYR A 96 3.53 -9.50 2.01
CA TYR A 96 2.23 -9.84 1.40
C TYR A 96 1.74 -11.23 1.79
N THR A 97 2.65 -12.18 1.98
CA THR A 97 2.27 -13.48 2.53
C THR A 97 1.64 -13.31 3.92
N TYR A 98 2.25 -12.50 4.78
CA TYR A 98 1.71 -12.19 6.10
C TYR A 98 0.34 -11.51 6.00
N LEU A 99 0.23 -10.45 5.17
CA LEU A 99 -1.01 -9.67 5.06
C LEU A 99 -2.17 -10.52 4.58
N LYS A 100 -1.95 -11.33 3.55
CA LYS A 100 -3.02 -12.19 2.99
C LYS A 100 -3.54 -13.21 3.99
N ASN A 101 -2.70 -13.64 4.94
CA ASN A 101 -3.05 -14.66 5.93
C ASN A 101 -3.52 -14.09 7.26
N SER A 102 -3.49 -12.77 7.44
CA SER A 102 -3.73 -12.14 8.75
C SER A 102 -5.00 -11.31 8.83
N VAL A 103 -5.83 -11.28 7.79
CA VAL A 103 -7.08 -10.50 7.81
C VAL A 103 -8.07 -11.18 8.75
N PRO A 104 -8.60 -10.47 9.78
CA PRO A 104 -9.53 -11.06 10.75
C PRO A 104 -10.83 -11.53 10.08
N ASN A 105 -11.29 -12.71 10.51
CA ASN A 105 -12.57 -13.27 10.09
C ASN A 105 -12.69 -13.49 8.58
N ALA A 106 -11.56 -13.69 7.91
CA ALA A 106 -11.53 -13.93 6.46
C ALA A 106 -10.55 -15.05 6.13
N GLU A 107 -10.89 -15.84 5.12
CA GLU A 107 -9.96 -16.84 4.58
C GLU A 107 -8.85 -16.13 3.80
N PRO A 108 -7.63 -16.70 3.81
CA PRO A 108 -6.56 -16.14 2.99
C PRO A 108 -6.95 -16.07 1.52
N GLU A 109 -6.73 -14.95 0.89
CA GLU A 109 -7.11 -14.73 -0.49
C GLU A 109 -6.00 -14.00 -1.24
N LYS A 110 -5.71 -14.45 -2.47
CA LYS A 110 -4.72 -13.78 -3.32
C LYS A 110 -5.12 -12.33 -3.57
N ILE A 111 -4.14 -11.50 -3.90
CA ILE A 111 -4.39 -10.13 -4.36
C ILE A 111 -4.98 -10.23 -5.77
N LYS A 112 -6.15 -9.65 -5.97
CA LYS A 112 -6.90 -9.77 -7.23
C LYS A 112 -6.50 -8.73 -8.27
N TRP A 113 -6.08 -7.55 -7.84
CA TRP A 113 -5.76 -6.46 -8.74
C TRP A 113 -4.88 -5.40 -8.06
N ASN A 114 -4.44 -4.41 -8.84
CA ASN A 114 -3.69 -3.26 -8.35
C ASN A 114 -4.53 -2.43 -7.36
N PHE A 115 -3.86 -1.71 -6.48
CA PHE A 115 -4.48 -0.82 -5.47
C PHE A 115 -5.40 -1.54 -4.49
N THR A 116 -5.09 -2.78 -4.16
CA THR A 116 -5.63 -3.47 -2.98
C THR A 116 -4.93 -2.90 -1.75
N LYS A 117 -5.65 -2.63 -0.69
CA LYS A 117 -5.12 -1.98 0.51
C LYS A 117 -5.30 -2.87 1.74
N PHE A 118 -4.34 -2.80 2.65
CA PHE A 118 -4.42 -3.44 3.96
C PHE A 118 -4.20 -2.39 5.04
N LEU A 119 -5.11 -2.32 6.00
CA LEU A 119 -5.00 -1.38 7.13
C LEU A 119 -4.44 -2.13 8.34
N ILE A 120 -3.36 -1.61 8.91
CA ILE A 120 -2.62 -2.23 10.01
C ILE A 120 -2.67 -1.30 11.21
N GLY A 121 -2.96 -1.86 12.39
CA GLY A 121 -3.04 -1.12 13.64
C GLY A 121 -1.67 -0.83 14.25
N LYS A 122 -1.67 -0.06 15.33
CA LYS A 122 -0.44 0.35 16.03
C LYS A 122 0.34 -0.83 16.61
N ASP A 123 -0.32 -1.94 16.86
CA ASP A 123 0.30 -3.17 17.36
C ASP A 123 0.87 -4.08 16.27
N GLY A 124 0.76 -3.65 15.01
CA GLY A 124 1.23 -4.41 13.85
C GLY A 124 0.25 -5.46 13.34
N LYS A 125 -0.95 -5.52 13.90
CA LYS A 125 -1.95 -6.50 13.46
C LYS A 125 -2.78 -5.94 12.31
N THR A 126 -3.02 -6.79 11.29
CA THR A 126 -3.89 -6.43 10.17
C THR A 126 -5.33 -6.30 10.66
N LEU A 127 -5.98 -5.19 10.33
CA LEU A 127 -7.34 -4.89 10.76
C LEU A 127 -8.36 -5.11 9.66
N LYS A 128 -8.06 -4.67 8.43
CA LYS A 128 -8.97 -4.76 7.29
C LYS A 128 -8.21 -4.85 5.98
N ARG A 129 -8.89 -5.43 4.99
CA ARG A 129 -8.46 -5.43 3.59
C ARG A 129 -9.51 -4.71 2.76
N TYR A 130 -9.07 -3.85 1.84
CA TYR A 130 -9.94 -3.12 0.92
C TYR A 130 -9.57 -3.49 -0.53
N GLU A 131 -10.54 -3.91 -1.32
CA GLU A 131 -10.30 -4.25 -2.73
C GLU A 131 -10.03 -2.98 -3.56
N SER A 132 -9.56 -3.18 -4.79
CA SER A 132 -9.06 -2.09 -5.65
C SER A 132 -10.02 -0.93 -5.83
N ARG A 133 -11.31 -1.20 -5.96
CA ARG A 133 -12.33 -0.17 -6.22
C ARG A 133 -12.62 0.74 -5.02
N VAL A 134 -12.20 0.34 -3.81
CA VAL A 134 -12.40 1.17 -2.63
C VAL A 134 -11.44 2.34 -2.71
N LYS A 135 -11.97 3.54 -2.78
CA LYS A 135 -11.17 4.76 -2.93
C LYS A 135 -10.51 5.15 -1.60
N PRO A 136 -9.34 5.81 -1.65
CA PRO A 136 -8.72 6.30 -0.42
C PRO A 136 -9.65 7.16 0.45
N ALA A 137 -10.50 7.99 -0.16
CA ALA A 137 -11.46 8.80 0.58
C ALA A 137 -12.46 7.95 1.38
N ASP A 138 -12.77 6.75 0.91
CA ASP A 138 -13.71 5.84 1.60
C ASP A 138 -13.07 5.17 2.82
N ILE A 139 -11.75 5.22 2.93
CA ILE A 139 -10.99 4.62 4.05
C ILE A 139 -10.76 5.66 5.16
N GLU A 140 -10.90 6.92 4.84
CA GLU A 140 -10.55 8.02 5.77
C GLU A 140 -11.26 7.92 7.12
N ALA A 141 -12.53 7.53 7.15
CA ALA A 141 -13.28 7.40 8.39
C ALA A 141 -12.68 6.33 9.32
N ASP A 142 -12.22 5.22 8.75
CA ASP A 142 -11.57 4.15 9.52
C ASP A 142 -10.25 4.63 10.11
N ILE A 143 -9.48 5.41 9.34
CA ILE A 143 -8.22 5.98 9.80
C ILE A 143 -8.46 6.96 10.95
N GLN A 144 -9.43 7.85 10.81
CA GLN A 144 -9.80 8.82 11.85
C GLN A 144 -10.18 8.12 13.16
N GLU A 145 -10.95 7.05 13.07
CA GLU A 145 -11.37 6.30 14.24
C GLU A 145 -10.18 5.69 14.98
N LEU A 146 -9.21 5.17 14.24
CA LEU A 146 -8.02 4.54 14.81
C LEU A 146 -7.04 5.57 15.41
N LEU A 147 -7.10 6.82 14.98
CA LEU A 147 -6.22 7.89 15.46
C LEU A 147 -6.79 8.66 16.65
N LYS A 148 -7.99 8.32 17.09
CA LYS A 148 -8.59 8.94 18.28
C LYS A 148 -7.84 8.61 19.56
#